data_0fb69265792c18393fccbe8f21fa0c16
#
_entry.id   0fb69265792c18393fccbe8f21fa0c16
#
_cell.length_a   1.000
_cell.length_b   1.000
_cell.length_c   1.000
_cell.angle_alpha   90.00
_cell.angle_beta   90.00
_cell.angle_gamma   90.00
#
_symmetry.space_group_name_H-M   'P 1'
#
loop_
_entity.id
_entity.type
_entity.pdbx_description
1 polymer ?
#
loop_
_entity_poly.entity_id
_entity_poly.type
_entity_poly.pdbx_seq_one_letter_code
_entity_poly.pdbx_strand_id
1 'polypeptide(L)'
;MKVTETMTITKRTSDGAFYGERDEHPYIVEPTSADYPAYDGFYTVMRATAYGDRPALFQKILEEGQYPTIFGGASEKAESAPERSPKEQLLEGISKLMSFFTEFSFVPSFRFTNTFAYMCCEGAERARTYVNNYFALMDSSYVKEVAEKIKSAEFAQIIKLIAQYGKPNTTINTRFKVYYGSAGTGKTTLAQQESENRCIVCNSSMLPSDLMEDFIFKDGNPDFNPSLLWDCMEQGKTIVLDEINLLPFDSLRFLQGIVDGKSEFYYKNRPVHIHDGFQIIGTMNLSLGGMTYGLPEPLVDRCSDAREFVLSAEQLATAIIGREEE
;
A
#
# COMPACT_ATOMS: atom_id res chain seq x y z
N MET A 1 -2.17 3.45 -36.25
CA MET A 1 -1.19 2.86 -37.15
C MET A 1 -1.09 1.39 -36.80
N LYS A 2 -1.43 0.46 -37.67
CA LYS A 2 -1.34 -0.98 -37.35
C LYS A 2 0.14 -1.38 -37.36
N VAL A 3 0.57 -2.07 -36.31
CA VAL A 3 1.90 -2.67 -36.27
C VAL A 3 1.86 -3.86 -37.21
N THR A 4 2.72 -3.86 -38.24
CA THR A 4 2.78 -4.93 -39.21
C THR A 4 3.65 -6.09 -38.70
N GLU A 5 3.41 -7.29 -39.22
CA GLU A 5 4.06 -8.54 -38.79
C GLU A 5 5.57 -8.59 -39.05
N THR A 6 6.12 -7.61 -39.80
CA THR A 6 7.49 -7.57 -40.26
C THR A 6 8.42 -6.68 -39.44
N MET A 7 8.01 -6.27 -38.21
CA MET A 7 8.86 -5.43 -37.38
C MET A 7 9.97 -6.26 -36.72
N THR A 8 11.21 -6.01 -37.10
CA THR A 8 12.40 -6.56 -36.46
C THR A 8 13.04 -5.50 -35.57
N ILE A 9 13.28 -5.82 -34.33
CA ILE A 9 13.97 -4.93 -33.39
C ILE A 9 15.35 -5.54 -33.12
N THR A 10 16.41 -4.81 -33.39
CA THR A 10 17.78 -5.24 -33.14
C THR A 10 18.51 -4.27 -32.22
N LYS A 11 19.38 -4.79 -31.37
CA LYS A 11 20.20 -3.96 -30.49
C LYS A 11 21.46 -3.50 -31.21
N ARG A 12 21.71 -2.21 -31.23
CA ARG A 12 22.97 -1.66 -31.72
C ARG A 12 24.04 -1.75 -30.65
N THR A 13 25.16 -2.40 -30.96
CA THR A 13 26.20 -2.72 -29.97
C THR A 13 27.08 -1.54 -29.53
N SER A 14 27.13 -0.45 -30.31
CA SER A 14 28.06 0.65 -30.04
C SER A 14 27.52 1.74 -29.11
N ASP A 15 26.21 1.90 -29.01
CA ASP A 15 25.56 2.98 -28.27
C ASP A 15 24.38 2.53 -27.38
N GLY A 16 24.09 1.22 -27.39
CA GLY A 16 22.97 0.67 -26.61
C GLY A 16 21.58 0.98 -27.17
N ALA A 17 21.48 1.69 -28.28
CA ALA A 17 20.20 2.01 -28.88
C ALA A 17 19.58 0.78 -29.57
N PHE A 18 18.25 0.75 -29.62
CA PHE A 18 17.48 -0.28 -30.32
C PHE A 18 16.95 0.26 -31.62
N TYR A 19 17.01 -0.57 -32.65
CA TYR A 19 16.50 -0.26 -33.98
C TYR A 19 15.33 -1.16 -34.30
N GLY A 20 14.27 -0.57 -34.82
CA GLY A 20 13.15 -1.31 -35.38
C GLY A 20 13.04 -1.05 -36.86
N GLU A 21 12.78 -2.09 -37.66
CA GLU A 21 12.42 -1.97 -39.05
C GLU A 21 10.92 -2.21 -39.18
N ARG A 22 10.29 -1.28 -39.85
CA ARG A 22 8.88 -1.37 -40.22
C ARG A 22 8.67 -0.84 -41.60
N ASP A 23 8.00 -1.63 -42.44
CA ASP A 23 7.71 -1.26 -43.83
C ASP A 23 8.96 -0.78 -44.56
N GLU A 24 10.11 -1.49 -44.37
CA GLU A 24 11.41 -1.20 -44.96
C GLU A 24 12.08 0.11 -44.51
N HIS A 25 11.50 0.82 -43.54
CA HIS A 25 12.11 2.04 -42.99
C HIS A 25 12.64 1.78 -41.58
N PRO A 26 13.97 1.89 -41.37
CA PRO A 26 14.54 1.80 -40.04
C PRO A 26 14.16 3.03 -39.20
N TYR A 27 13.84 2.81 -37.97
CA TYR A 27 13.67 3.87 -36.97
C TYR A 27 14.34 3.52 -35.65
N ILE A 28 14.84 4.53 -34.97
CA ILE A 28 15.56 4.38 -33.73
C ILE A 28 14.52 4.29 -32.57
N VAL A 29 14.71 3.31 -31.74
CA VAL A 29 13.93 3.16 -30.49
C VAL A 29 14.91 3.39 -29.34
N GLU A 30 14.82 4.55 -28.71
CA GLU A 30 15.66 4.89 -27.57
C GLU A 30 15.08 4.32 -26.28
N PRO A 31 15.92 3.80 -25.36
CA PRO A 31 15.46 3.46 -24.01
C PRO A 31 14.95 4.73 -23.30
N THR A 32 13.80 4.63 -22.63
CA THR A 32 13.13 5.79 -22.04
C THR A 32 13.64 6.15 -20.65
N SER A 33 14.43 5.30 -20.01
CA SER A 33 15.00 5.59 -18.69
C SER A 33 16.16 4.65 -18.38
N ALA A 34 17.23 5.21 -17.87
CA ALA A 34 18.37 4.48 -17.33
C ALA A 34 18.01 3.71 -16.04
N ASP A 35 16.85 4.02 -15.44
CA ASP A 35 16.42 3.46 -14.14
C ASP A 35 15.80 2.06 -14.26
N TYR A 36 15.54 1.58 -15.50
CA TYR A 36 14.91 0.28 -15.74
C TYR A 36 15.68 -0.61 -16.73
N PRO A 37 16.97 -0.90 -16.48
CA PRO A 37 17.76 -1.70 -17.42
C PRO A 37 17.26 -3.14 -17.62
N ALA A 38 16.48 -3.66 -16.67
CA ALA A 38 15.87 -4.99 -16.78
C ALA A 38 14.70 -5.06 -17.76
N TYR A 39 14.14 -3.91 -18.13
CA TYR A 39 13.00 -3.77 -19.01
C TYR A 39 13.36 -3.15 -20.37
N ASP A 40 14.64 -3.05 -20.70
CA ASP A 40 15.07 -2.43 -21.93
C ASP A 40 14.34 -2.99 -23.17
N GLY A 41 14.27 -4.31 -23.30
CA GLY A 41 13.53 -4.96 -24.37
C GLY A 41 12.03 -4.66 -24.34
N PHE A 42 11.45 -4.67 -23.16
CA PHE A 42 10.04 -4.38 -22.92
C PHE A 42 9.69 -2.93 -23.21
N TYR A 43 10.50 -2.02 -22.74
CA TYR A 43 10.35 -0.59 -22.99
C TYR A 43 10.50 -0.24 -24.46
N THR A 44 11.44 -0.87 -25.11
CA THR A 44 11.68 -0.72 -26.53
C THR A 44 10.47 -1.15 -27.33
N VAL A 45 9.91 -2.32 -27.04
CA VAL A 45 8.67 -2.79 -27.67
C VAL A 45 7.50 -1.86 -27.38
N MET A 46 7.33 -1.45 -26.14
CA MET A 46 6.28 -0.52 -25.74
C MET A 46 6.38 0.84 -26.43
N ARG A 47 7.58 1.34 -26.63
CA ARG A 47 7.81 2.61 -27.33
C ARG A 47 7.69 2.47 -28.84
N ALA A 48 8.19 1.40 -29.40
CA ALA A 48 8.00 1.09 -30.83
C ALA A 48 6.52 0.96 -31.21
N THR A 49 5.68 0.54 -30.26
CA THR A 49 4.23 0.44 -30.43
C THR A 49 3.47 1.67 -29.92
N ALA A 50 4.14 2.76 -29.54
CA ALA A 50 3.50 3.95 -28.99
C ALA A 50 2.40 4.54 -29.88
N TYR A 51 2.50 4.31 -31.17
CA TYR A 51 1.55 4.76 -32.20
C TYR A 51 0.73 3.62 -32.81
N GLY A 52 0.74 2.42 -32.24
CA GLY A 52 0.07 1.23 -32.77
C GLY A 52 -0.59 0.36 -31.70
N ASP A 53 -0.98 -0.83 -32.11
CA ASP A 53 -1.67 -1.81 -31.26
C ASP A 53 -0.68 -2.55 -30.34
N ARG A 54 -0.31 -1.91 -29.24
CA ARG A 54 0.68 -2.39 -28.27
C ARG A 54 0.42 -3.80 -27.72
N PRO A 55 -0.82 -4.15 -27.33
CA PRO A 55 -1.11 -5.48 -26.81
C PRO A 55 -0.88 -6.59 -27.85
N ALA A 56 -1.29 -6.37 -29.08
CA ALA A 56 -1.17 -7.38 -30.13
C ALA A 56 0.29 -7.68 -30.50
N LEU A 57 1.13 -6.63 -30.62
CA LEU A 57 2.56 -6.84 -30.90
C LEU A 57 3.24 -7.56 -29.73
N PHE A 58 2.91 -7.19 -28.52
CA PHE A 58 3.47 -7.78 -27.31
C PHE A 58 3.12 -9.27 -27.20
N GLN A 59 1.84 -9.60 -27.40
CA GLN A 59 1.36 -10.98 -27.43
C GLN A 59 2.09 -11.80 -28.49
N LYS A 60 2.25 -11.26 -29.69
CA LYS A 60 2.92 -11.92 -30.80
C LYS A 60 4.41 -12.19 -30.51
N ILE A 61 5.13 -11.24 -29.93
CA ILE A 61 6.52 -11.42 -29.51
C ILE A 61 6.66 -12.52 -28.47
N LEU A 62 5.74 -12.59 -27.51
CA LEU A 62 5.71 -13.65 -26.50
C LEU A 62 5.39 -15.03 -27.09
N GLU A 63 4.38 -15.10 -27.98
CA GLU A 63 3.90 -16.35 -28.58
C GLU A 63 4.90 -16.95 -29.59
N GLU A 64 5.52 -16.11 -30.38
CA GLU A 64 6.47 -16.54 -31.43
C GLU A 64 7.87 -16.86 -30.88
N GLY A 65 8.12 -16.62 -29.59
CA GLY A 65 9.44 -16.87 -29.00
C GLY A 65 10.59 -16.07 -29.63
N GLN A 66 10.28 -14.98 -30.33
CA GLN A 66 11.28 -14.14 -31.00
C GLN A 66 12.11 -13.31 -30.02
N TYR A 67 11.66 -13.20 -28.78
CA TYR A 67 12.37 -12.53 -27.71
C TYR A 67 13.80 -13.07 -27.46
N PRO A 68 14.05 -14.40 -27.48
CA PRO A 68 15.40 -14.94 -27.39
C PRO A 68 16.28 -14.65 -28.62
N THR A 69 15.69 -14.50 -29.80
CA THR A 69 16.42 -14.26 -31.07
C THR A 69 16.82 -12.80 -31.24
N ILE A 70 16.09 -11.86 -30.65
CA ILE A 70 16.43 -10.42 -30.69
C ILE A 70 17.71 -10.15 -29.89
N PHE A 71 17.98 -10.93 -28.85
CA PHE A 71 19.16 -10.79 -27.99
C PHE A 71 20.34 -11.72 -28.36
N GLY A 72 20.30 -12.37 -29.52
CA GLY A 72 21.42 -13.07 -30.14
C GLY A 72 22.11 -14.11 -29.27
N GLY A 73 21.61 -15.31 -29.24
CA GLY A 73 22.32 -16.44 -28.65
C GLY A 73 22.10 -17.67 -29.53
N ALA A 74 23.19 -18.17 -30.09
CA ALA A 74 23.22 -19.37 -30.91
C ALA A 74 22.48 -20.54 -30.27
N SER A 75 21.76 -21.26 -31.11
CA SER A 75 21.29 -22.61 -30.79
C SER A 75 22.44 -23.51 -30.40
N GLU A 76 22.60 -23.83 -29.16
CA GLU A 76 23.31 -25.04 -28.74
C GLU A 76 22.77 -25.59 -27.47
N LYS A 77 22.32 -26.85 -27.59
CA LYS A 77 22.14 -27.87 -26.52
C LYS A 77 21.26 -27.51 -25.33
N ALA A 78 20.30 -28.39 -25.10
CA ALA A 78 19.55 -28.51 -23.88
C ALA A 78 20.50 -28.71 -22.67
N GLU A 79 21.10 -27.63 -22.23
CA GLU A 79 21.62 -27.47 -20.89
C GLU A 79 20.47 -27.04 -19.99
N SER A 80 20.41 -27.57 -18.78
CA SER A 80 19.48 -27.20 -17.72
C SER A 80 19.24 -25.68 -17.77
N ALA A 81 17.98 -25.27 -17.86
CA ALA A 81 17.59 -23.85 -17.92
C ALA A 81 18.43 -23.05 -16.91
N PRO A 82 19.10 -21.98 -17.32
CA PRO A 82 19.96 -21.23 -16.41
C PRO A 82 19.14 -20.83 -15.18
N GLU A 83 19.69 -21.08 -14.01
CA GLU A 83 19.06 -20.68 -12.75
C GLU A 83 18.75 -19.19 -12.85
N ARG A 84 17.45 -18.85 -12.78
CA ARG A 84 17.01 -17.46 -12.89
C ARG A 84 17.69 -16.63 -11.83
N SER A 85 18.16 -15.46 -12.17
CA SER A 85 18.81 -14.55 -11.23
C SER A 85 17.85 -14.18 -10.08
N PRO A 86 18.35 -13.85 -8.89
CA PRO A 86 17.53 -13.37 -7.78
C PRO A 86 16.58 -12.22 -8.16
N LYS A 87 17.05 -11.32 -9.05
CA LYS A 87 16.26 -10.20 -9.56
C LYS A 87 15.09 -10.68 -10.43
N GLU A 88 15.30 -11.62 -11.32
CA GLU A 88 14.22 -12.18 -12.16
C GLU A 88 13.18 -12.92 -11.33
N GLN A 89 13.60 -13.63 -10.30
CA GLN A 89 12.69 -14.33 -9.41
C GLN A 89 11.86 -13.35 -8.55
N LEU A 90 12.46 -12.25 -8.09
CA LEU A 90 11.73 -11.18 -7.40
C LEU A 90 10.72 -10.50 -8.34
N LEU A 91 11.11 -10.22 -9.57
CA LEU A 91 10.22 -9.64 -10.59
C LEU A 91 9.04 -10.56 -10.90
N GLU A 92 9.27 -11.87 -10.97
CA GLU A 92 8.20 -12.84 -11.10
C GLU A 92 7.23 -12.79 -9.91
N GLY A 93 7.75 -12.72 -8.69
CA GLY A 93 6.94 -12.58 -7.47
C GLY A 93 6.09 -11.32 -7.48
N ILE A 94 6.67 -10.17 -7.84
CA ILE A 94 5.95 -8.90 -7.93
C ILE A 94 4.91 -8.92 -9.07
N SER A 95 5.24 -9.46 -10.23
CA SER A 95 4.30 -9.57 -11.35
C SER A 95 3.09 -10.44 -10.98
N LYS A 96 3.33 -11.55 -10.30
CA LYS A 96 2.25 -12.42 -9.79
C LYS A 96 1.41 -11.69 -8.74
N LEU A 97 2.02 -10.91 -7.85
CA LEU A 97 1.30 -10.08 -6.88
C LEU A 97 0.38 -9.07 -7.57
N MET A 98 0.88 -8.38 -8.57
CA MET A 98 0.08 -7.41 -9.35
C MET A 98 -1.08 -8.10 -10.06
N SER A 99 -0.83 -9.25 -10.71
CA SER A 99 -1.88 -10.03 -11.37
C SER A 99 -2.92 -10.53 -10.38
N PHE A 100 -2.50 -11.00 -9.22
CA PHE A 100 -3.39 -11.45 -8.16
C PHE A 100 -4.38 -10.36 -7.73
N PHE A 101 -3.91 -9.12 -7.58
CA PHE A 101 -4.77 -8.02 -7.15
C PHE A 101 -5.61 -7.40 -8.28
N THR A 102 -5.29 -7.63 -9.55
CA THR A 102 -6.08 -7.16 -10.69
C THR A 102 -7.52 -7.69 -10.63
N GLU A 103 -7.73 -8.89 -10.14
CA GLU A 103 -9.06 -9.50 -9.98
C GLU A 103 -9.95 -8.72 -8.99
N PHE A 104 -9.35 -8.00 -8.06
CA PHE A 104 -10.03 -7.17 -7.07
C PHE A 104 -10.07 -5.70 -7.46
N SER A 105 -9.78 -5.37 -8.72
CA SER A 105 -9.68 -3.98 -9.19
C SER A 105 -8.74 -3.11 -8.35
N PHE A 106 -7.71 -3.75 -7.76
CA PHE A 106 -6.73 -3.09 -6.92
C PHE A 106 -5.35 -3.10 -7.60
N VAL A 107 -4.71 -1.93 -7.61
CA VAL A 107 -3.35 -1.75 -8.12
C VAL A 107 -2.44 -1.45 -6.93
N PRO A 108 -1.58 -2.39 -6.53
CA PRO A 108 -0.69 -2.19 -5.39
C PRO A 108 0.18 -0.94 -5.55
N SER A 109 0.14 -0.04 -4.58
CA SER A 109 1.04 1.11 -4.53
C SER A 109 2.47 0.68 -4.22
N PHE A 110 3.46 1.57 -4.45
CA PHE A 110 4.84 1.30 -4.03
C PHE A 110 4.93 1.07 -2.51
N ARG A 111 4.19 1.84 -1.71
CA ARG A 111 4.19 1.68 -0.24
C ARG A 111 3.59 0.35 0.16
N PHE A 112 2.42 -0.01 -0.38
CA PHE A 112 1.83 -1.31 -0.16
C PHE A 112 2.83 -2.43 -0.49
N THR A 113 3.43 -2.39 -1.67
CA THR A 113 4.35 -3.43 -2.15
C THR A 113 5.58 -3.54 -1.24
N ASN A 114 6.17 -2.41 -0.83
CA ASN A 114 7.32 -2.40 0.08
C ASN A 114 6.98 -2.94 1.47
N THR A 115 5.84 -2.52 2.04
CA THR A 115 5.38 -3.02 3.34
C THR A 115 5.01 -4.50 3.26
N PHE A 116 4.35 -4.93 2.19
CA PHE A 116 4.05 -6.34 1.95
C PHE A 116 5.34 -7.18 1.85
N ALA A 117 6.35 -6.70 1.13
CA ALA A 117 7.64 -7.38 1.02
C ALA A 117 8.31 -7.50 2.40
N TYR A 118 8.26 -6.46 3.23
CA TYR A 118 8.74 -6.52 4.61
C TYR A 118 7.98 -7.59 5.41
N MET A 119 6.65 -7.59 5.34
CA MET A 119 5.83 -8.60 6.03
C MET A 119 6.10 -10.02 5.54
N CYS A 120 6.41 -10.20 4.25
CA CYS A 120 6.84 -11.50 3.72
C CYS A 120 8.14 -11.98 4.39
N CYS A 121 9.09 -11.10 4.65
CA CYS A 121 10.34 -11.43 5.35
C CYS A 121 10.10 -11.78 6.82
N GLU A 122 9.09 -11.18 7.46
CA GLU A 122 8.69 -11.47 8.83
C GLU A 122 7.88 -12.79 8.95
N GLY A 123 7.33 -13.28 7.87
CA GLY A 123 6.62 -14.56 7.81
C GLY A 123 5.31 -14.52 7.03
N ALA A 124 4.93 -15.68 6.51
CA ALA A 124 3.76 -15.81 5.63
C ALA A 124 2.44 -15.37 6.29
N GLU A 125 2.25 -15.66 7.57
CA GLU A 125 1.04 -15.24 8.29
C GLU A 125 0.96 -13.73 8.46
N ARG A 126 2.10 -13.06 8.72
CA ARG A 126 2.14 -11.60 8.79
C ARG A 126 1.82 -10.95 7.45
N ALA A 127 2.32 -11.51 6.35
CA ALA A 127 2.01 -11.04 5.01
C ALA A 127 0.50 -11.17 4.69
N ARG A 128 -0.12 -12.31 5.03
CA ARG A 128 -1.56 -12.52 4.86
C ARG A 128 -2.38 -11.57 5.73
N THR A 129 -2.03 -11.47 7.00
CA THR A 129 -2.69 -10.55 7.94
C THR A 129 -2.62 -9.11 7.45
N TYR A 130 -1.46 -8.67 6.94
CA TYR A 130 -1.32 -7.33 6.38
C TYR A 130 -2.29 -7.08 5.22
N VAL A 131 -2.36 -8.01 4.26
CA VAL A 131 -3.29 -7.88 3.12
C VAL A 131 -4.74 -7.87 3.58
N ASN A 132 -5.11 -8.78 4.46
CA ASN A 132 -6.48 -8.85 4.98
C ASN A 132 -6.88 -7.55 5.68
N ASN A 133 -6.02 -7.04 6.56
CA ASN A 133 -6.23 -5.79 7.28
C ASN A 133 -6.32 -4.60 6.32
N TYR A 134 -5.48 -4.56 5.30
CA TYR A 134 -5.49 -3.49 4.31
C TYR A 134 -6.85 -3.36 3.61
N PHE A 135 -7.40 -4.46 3.13
CA PHE A 135 -8.71 -4.48 2.49
C PHE A 135 -9.85 -4.22 3.48
N ALA A 136 -9.72 -4.71 4.71
CA ALA A 136 -10.72 -4.45 5.76
C ALA A 136 -10.78 -2.97 6.14
N LEU A 137 -9.64 -2.30 6.26
CA LEU A 137 -9.58 -0.87 6.58
C LEU A 137 -10.19 0.02 5.49
N MET A 138 -10.11 -0.39 4.24
CA MET A 138 -10.74 0.32 3.13
C MET A 138 -12.25 0.03 3.01
N ASP A 139 -12.81 -0.84 3.85
CA ASP A 139 -14.19 -1.35 3.72
C ASP A 139 -14.47 -1.88 2.31
N SER A 140 -13.49 -2.58 1.75
CA SER A 140 -13.58 -3.11 0.39
C SER A 140 -14.65 -4.20 0.29
N SER A 141 -15.46 -4.15 -0.76
CA SER A 141 -16.42 -5.22 -1.07
C SER A 141 -15.75 -6.59 -1.28
N TYR A 142 -14.45 -6.60 -1.56
CA TYR A 142 -13.65 -7.81 -1.80
C TYR A 142 -13.03 -8.43 -0.54
N VAL A 143 -13.23 -7.87 0.65
CA VAL A 143 -12.61 -8.35 1.91
C VAL A 143 -12.73 -9.87 2.07
N LYS A 144 -13.93 -10.41 1.88
CA LYS A 144 -14.18 -11.86 2.04
C LYS A 144 -13.46 -12.69 0.99
N GLU A 145 -13.51 -12.25 -0.27
CA GLU A 145 -12.86 -12.94 -1.39
C GLU A 145 -11.34 -12.92 -1.26
N VAL A 146 -10.78 -11.77 -0.89
CA VAL A 146 -9.35 -11.63 -0.60
C VAL A 146 -8.94 -12.55 0.54
N ALA A 147 -9.68 -12.56 1.66
CA ALA A 147 -9.40 -13.41 2.82
C ALA A 147 -9.34 -14.91 2.48
N GLU A 148 -10.14 -15.36 1.51
CA GLU A 148 -10.08 -16.76 1.03
C GLU A 148 -8.91 -16.96 0.05
N LYS A 149 -8.71 -16.06 -0.91
CA LYS A 149 -7.66 -16.21 -1.94
C LYS A 149 -6.25 -16.12 -1.40
N ILE A 150 -5.98 -15.29 -0.37
CA ILE A 150 -4.66 -15.22 0.26
C ILE A 150 -4.23 -16.52 0.96
N LYS A 151 -5.16 -17.47 1.17
CA LYS A 151 -4.85 -18.83 1.68
C LYS A 151 -4.38 -19.77 0.59
N SER A 152 -4.49 -19.39 -0.69
CA SER A 152 -4.15 -20.24 -1.83
C SER A 152 -2.66 -20.58 -1.89
N ALA A 153 -2.34 -21.70 -2.58
CA ALA A 153 -0.96 -22.08 -2.86
C ALA A 153 -0.24 -21.09 -3.77
N GLU A 154 -0.98 -20.44 -4.66
CA GLU A 154 -0.48 -19.37 -5.53
C GLU A 154 0.02 -18.20 -4.69
N PHE A 155 -0.78 -17.69 -3.76
CA PHE A 155 -0.38 -16.61 -2.89
C PHE A 155 0.80 -16.99 -1.97
N ALA A 156 0.84 -18.23 -1.49
CA ALA A 156 1.98 -18.74 -0.74
C ALA A 156 3.28 -18.72 -1.57
N GLN A 157 3.20 -19.01 -2.87
CA GLN A 157 4.34 -18.91 -3.78
C GLN A 157 4.80 -17.46 -3.98
N ILE A 158 3.87 -16.51 -4.11
CA ILE A 158 4.18 -15.08 -4.18
C ILE A 158 4.96 -14.64 -2.95
N ILE A 159 4.45 -14.97 -1.75
CA ILE A 159 5.12 -14.66 -0.49
C ILE A 159 6.53 -15.25 -0.47
N LYS A 160 6.70 -16.52 -0.86
CA LYS A 160 8.00 -17.21 -0.87
C LYS A 160 9.01 -16.51 -1.77
N LEU A 161 8.62 -16.16 -3.00
CA LEU A 161 9.50 -15.47 -3.95
C LEU A 161 9.92 -14.10 -3.42
N ILE A 162 8.98 -13.33 -2.89
CA ILE A 162 9.26 -11.99 -2.36
C ILE A 162 10.11 -12.07 -1.08
N ALA A 163 9.82 -12.99 -0.17
CA ALA A 163 10.61 -13.17 1.05
C ALA A 163 12.05 -13.60 0.77
N GLN A 164 12.24 -14.47 -0.23
CA GLN A 164 13.57 -15.01 -0.56
C GLN A 164 14.46 -14.01 -1.27
N TYR A 165 13.92 -13.16 -2.13
CA TYR A 165 14.69 -12.30 -3.01
C TYR A 165 14.48 -10.81 -2.76
N GLY A 166 13.43 -10.43 -2.02
CA GLY A 166 13.14 -9.05 -1.67
C GLY A 166 14.12 -8.50 -0.64
N LYS A 167 14.46 -7.23 -0.81
CA LYS A 167 15.21 -6.45 0.19
C LYS A 167 14.41 -5.17 0.47
N PRO A 168 13.29 -5.28 1.18
CA PRO A 168 12.45 -4.12 1.44
C PRO A 168 13.19 -3.11 2.31
N ASN A 169 12.82 -1.84 2.18
CA ASN A 169 13.24 -0.84 3.13
C ASN A 169 12.63 -1.18 4.50
N THR A 170 13.46 -1.37 5.50
CA THR A 170 13.04 -1.76 6.86
C THR A 170 12.50 -0.60 7.69
N THR A 171 12.61 0.63 7.20
CA THR A 171 12.05 1.80 7.88
C THR A 171 10.55 1.84 7.67
N ILE A 172 9.81 1.14 8.52
CA ILE A 172 8.36 1.25 8.57
C ILE A 172 7.99 2.45 9.42
N ASN A 173 7.13 3.30 8.87
CA ASN A 173 6.59 4.43 9.62
C ASN A 173 5.61 3.90 10.68
N THR A 174 5.93 4.05 11.96
CA THR A 174 5.14 3.55 13.09
C THR A 174 4.13 4.56 13.63
N ARG A 175 3.94 5.69 12.96
CA ARG A 175 3.11 6.80 13.47
C ARG A 175 1.61 6.54 13.44
N PHE A 176 1.16 5.56 12.68
CA PHE A 176 -0.27 5.30 12.52
C PHE A 176 -0.60 3.82 12.68
N LYS A 177 -1.47 3.52 13.65
CA LYS A 177 -2.06 2.21 13.90
C LYS A 177 -3.57 2.29 13.84
N VAL A 178 -4.24 1.18 13.53
CA VAL A 178 -5.70 1.12 13.51
C VAL A 178 -6.20 -0.13 14.24
N TYR A 179 -7.11 0.07 15.20
CA TYR A 179 -7.86 -0.98 15.88
C TYR A 179 -9.27 -1.02 15.31
N TYR A 180 -9.64 -2.11 14.68
CA TYR A 180 -10.93 -2.22 13.99
C TYR A 180 -11.69 -3.48 14.38
N GLY A 181 -12.99 -3.53 14.10
CA GLY A 181 -13.87 -4.67 14.40
C GLY A 181 -15.24 -4.25 14.90
N SER A 182 -16.03 -5.19 15.39
CA SER A 182 -17.40 -4.93 15.87
C SER A 182 -17.43 -3.99 17.08
N ALA A 183 -18.55 -3.31 17.31
CA ALA A 183 -18.74 -2.48 18.47
C ALA A 183 -18.67 -3.31 19.77
N GLY A 184 -18.20 -2.71 20.86
CA GLY A 184 -18.14 -3.36 22.18
C GLY A 184 -17.02 -4.39 22.34
N THR A 185 -16.05 -4.48 21.42
CA THR A 185 -14.95 -5.45 21.49
C THR A 185 -13.74 -4.97 22.32
N GLY A 186 -13.80 -3.79 22.94
CA GLY A 186 -12.73 -3.26 23.78
C GLY A 186 -11.64 -2.49 23.04
N LYS A 187 -11.81 -2.18 21.75
CA LYS A 187 -10.85 -1.39 20.93
C LYS A 187 -10.46 -0.08 21.59
N THR A 188 -11.45 0.76 21.87
CA THR A 188 -11.26 2.08 22.48
C THR A 188 -10.61 1.97 23.85
N THR A 189 -11.01 0.99 24.66
CA THR A 189 -10.44 0.78 25.98
C THR A 189 -8.94 0.48 25.91
N LEU A 190 -8.54 -0.43 25.03
CA LEU A 190 -7.12 -0.75 24.87
C LEU A 190 -6.35 0.45 24.30
N ALA A 191 -6.89 1.11 23.28
CA ALA A 191 -6.26 2.29 22.67
C ALA A 191 -6.06 3.41 23.72
N GLN A 192 -7.06 3.67 24.56
CA GLN A 192 -6.97 4.65 25.65
C GLN A 192 -5.93 4.27 26.71
N GLN A 193 -5.80 2.99 27.04
CA GLN A 193 -4.73 2.54 27.92
C GLN A 193 -3.34 2.82 27.33
N GLU A 194 -3.13 2.52 26.07
CA GLU A 194 -1.86 2.78 25.37
C GLU A 194 -1.55 4.27 25.20
N SER A 195 -2.57 5.13 25.13
CA SER A 195 -2.43 6.57 25.00
C SER A 195 -2.48 7.32 26.34
N GLU A 196 -2.57 6.64 27.48
CA GLU A 196 -2.77 7.27 28.78
C GLU A 196 -4.03 8.17 28.80
N ASN A 197 -5.11 7.71 28.20
CA ASN A 197 -6.39 8.39 28.02
C ASN A 197 -6.36 9.68 27.16
N ARG A 198 -5.32 9.92 26.38
CA ARG A 198 -5.34 10.99 25.37
C ARG A 198 -6.20 10.54 24.19
N CYS A 199 -7.40 11.04 24.11
CA CYS A 199 -8.41 10.58 23.15
C CYS A 199 -9.23 11.75 22.61
N ILE A 200 -9.43 11.77 21.29
CA ILE A 200 -10.40 12.63 20.61
C ILE A 200 -11.46 11.72 19.99
N VAL A 201 -12.72 11.96 20.31
CA VAL A 201 -13.86 11.25 19.70
C VAL A 201 -14.21 11.95 18.38
N CYS A 202 -14.03 11.25 17.28
CA CYS A 202 -14.26 11.80 15.96
C CYS A 202 -15.73 11.81 15.56
N ASN A 203 -16.11 12.74 14.71
CA ASN A 203 -17.45 12.83 14.15
C ASN A 203 -17.46 13.44 12.74
N SER A 204 -18.61 13.35 12.07
CA SER A 204 -18.76 13.73 10.66
C SER A 204 -18.74 15.25 10.39
N SER A 205 -18.72 16.09 11.40
CA SER A 205 -18.63 17.55 11.26
C SER A 205 -17.26 18.12 11.62
N MET A 206 -16.33 17.28 12.09
CA MET A 206 -15.02 17.71 12.59
C MET A 206 -14.08 18.09 11.43
N LEU A 207 -13.72 19.36 11.38
CA LEU A 207 -12.80 19.92 10.38
C LEU A 207 -11.33 19.72 10.79
N PRO A 208 -10.37 19.90 9.88
CA PRO A 208 -8.94 19.92 10.23
C PRO A 208 -8.58 20.93 11.33
N SER A 209 -9.30 22.07 11.39
CA SER A 209 -9.13 23.06 12.46
C SER A 209 -9.48 22.50 13.84
N ASP A 210 -10.55 21.69 13.93
CA ASP A 210 -11.00 21.13 15.20
C ASP A 210 -10.04 20.07 15.74
N LEU A 211 -9.21 19.49 14.83
CA LEU A 211 -8.13 18.59 15.19
C LEU A 211 -6.87 19.31 15.66
N MET A 212 -6.65 20.56 15.21
CA MET A 212 -5.39 21.29 15.41
C MET A 212 -5.45 22.39 16.46
N GLU A 213 -6.61 22.94 16.73
CA GLU A 213 -6.74 24.07 17.64
C GLU A 213 -8.01 23.99 18.48
N ASP A 214 -7.88 24.33 19.74
CA ASP A 214 -9.02 24.55 20.62
C ASP A 214 -9.47 25.99 20.54
N PHE A 215 -10.78 26.21 20.54
CA PHE A 215 -11.35 27.52 20.46
C PHE A 215 -11.39 28.19 21.85
N ILE A 216 -10.55 29.20 22.06
CA ILE A 216 -10.53 29.96 23.28
C ILE A 216 -10.75 31.46 23.03
N PHE A 217 -11.30 32.16 24.01
CA PHE A 217 -11.37 33.60 24.02
C PHE A 217 -10.41 34.16 25.08
N LYS A 218 -9.59 35.11 24.67
CA LYS A 218 -8.75 35.88 25.55
C LYS A 218 -9.07 37.35 25.41
N ASP A 219 -9.43 37.99 26.49
CA ASP A 219 -9.83 39.39 26.50
C ASP A 219 -10.96 39.76 25.49
N GLY A 220 -11.91 38.80 25.30
CA GLY A 220 -13.04 38.95 24.38
C GLY A 220 -12.72 38.72 22.89
N ASN A 221 -11.48 38.36 22.57
CA ASN A 221 -11.06 38.05 21.19
C ASN A 221 -10.74 36.53 21.07
N PRO A 222 -11.01 35.91 19.90
CA PRO A 222 -10.58 34.58 19.64
C PRO A 222 -9.05 34.52 19.65
N ASP A 223 -8.50 33.53 20.38
CA ASP A 223 -7.07 33.31 20.49
C ASP A 223 -6.73 31.88 20.07
N PHE A 224 -5.54 31.68 19.53
CA PHE A 224 -5.05 30.38 19.14
C PHE A 224 -4.60 29.59 20.38
N ASN A 225 -5.19 28.41 20.55
CA ASN A 225 -4.75 27.45 21.54
C ASN A 225 -4.48 26.11 20.83
N PRO A 226 -3.28 25.53 20.96
CA PRO A 226 -3.00 24.21 20.41
C PRO A 226 -3.95 23.15 20.93
N SER A 227 -4.38 22.24 20.08
CA SER A 227 -5.19 21.10 20.47
C SER A 227 -4.38 20.01 21.17
N LEU A 228 -5.09 19.04 21.75
CA LEU A 228 -4.47 17.83 22.29
C LEU A 228 -3.64 17.08 21.23
N LEU A 229 -4.08 17.06 19.95
CA LEU A 229 -3.32 16.44 18.88
C LEU A 229 -1.99 17.17 18.63
N TRP A 230 -2.02 18.50 18.60
CA TRP A 230 -0.82 19.31 18.46
C TRP A 230 0.19 19.04 19.58
N ASP A 231 -0.26 19.09 20.82
CA ASP A 231 0.58 18.80 21.98
C ASP A 231 1.21 17.41 21.93
N CYS A 232 0.43 16.41 21.51
CA CYS A 232 0.94 15.05 21.33
C CYS A 232 2.01 14.95 20.26
N MET A 233 1.86 15.68 19.14
CA MET A 233 2.87 15.74 18.08
C MET A 233 4.19 16.30 18.60
N GLU A 234 4.16 17.43 19.28
CA GLU A 234 5.37 18.08 19.80
C GLU A 234 6.04 17.30 20.93
N GLN A 235 5.24 16.63 21.76
CA GLN A 235 5.74 15.89 22.92
C GLN A 235 6.07 14.41 22.63
N GLY A 236 5.83 13.93 21.42
CA GLY A 236 6.09 12.54 21.06
C GLY A 236 5.16 11.53 21.76
N LYS A 237 3.94 11.93 22.02
CA LYS A 237 2.97 11.09 22.74
C LYS A 237 2.01 10.38 21.80
N THR A 238 1.46 9.27 22.29
CA THR A 238 0.39 8.57 21.60
C THR A 238 -0.95 9.23 21.87
N ILE A 239 -1.78 9.35 20.84
CA ILE A 239 -3.15 9.85 20.90
C ILE A 239 -4.11 8.89 20.22
N VAL A 240 -5.33 8.76 20.75
CA VAL A 240 -6.42 8.01 20.12
C VAL A 240 -7.32 8.96 19.33
N LEU A 241 -7.62 8.58 18.10
CA LEU A 241 -8.73 9.13 17.33
C LEU A 241 -9.82 8.07 17.27
N ASP A 242 -10.78 8.18 18.19
CA ASP A 242 -11.85 7.22 18.34
C ASP A 242 -12.91 7.42 17.24
N GLU A 243 -13.33 6.32 16.61
CA GLU A 243 -14.20 6.33 15.42
C GLU A 243 -13.64 7.18 14.25
N ILE A 244 -12.35 7.04 13.98
CA ILE A 244 -11.62 7.83 12.95
C ILE A 244 -12.30 7.81 11.58
N ASN A 245 -12.98 6.73 11.24
CA ASN A 245 -13.71 6.56 9.98
C ASN A 245 -14.99 7.41 9.87
N LEU A 246 -15.40 8.08 10.94
CA LEU A 246 -16.46 9.09 10.90
C LEU A 246 -15.96 10.48 10.47
N LEU A 247 -14.65 10.71 10.45
CA LEU A 247 -14.11 11.99 10.02
C LEU A 247 -14.46 12.28 8.55
N PRO A 248 -14.74 13.55 8.21
CA PRO A 248 -14.86 13.98 6.82
C PRO A 248 -13.59 13.68 6.03
N PHE A 249 -13.76 13.49 4.73
CA PHE A 249 -12.64 13.18 3.82
C PHE A 249 -11.48 14.19 3.92
N ASP A 250 -11.77 15.48 4.06
CA ASP A 250 -10.75 16.52 4.17
C ASP A 250 -9.93 16.37 5.46
N SER A 251 -10.56 15.97 6.58
CA SER A 251 -9.87 15.72 7.84
C SER A 251 -9.03 14.45 7.78
N LEU A 252 -9.50 13.41 7.12
CA LEU A 252 -8.71 12.20 6.86
C LEU A 252 -7.50 12.50 5.95
N ARG A 253 -7.70 13.34 4.93
CA ARG A 253 -6.61 13.79 4.06
C ARG A 253 -5.59 14.65 4.78
N PHE A 254 -6.05 15.48 5.70
CA PHE A 254 -5.17 16.27 6.56
C PHE A 254 -4.32 15.37 7.48
N LEU A 255 -4.92 14.39 8.15
CA LEU A 255 -4.20 13.41 8.96
C LEU A 255 -3.15 12.63 8.16
N GLN A 256 -3.44 12.33 6.89
CA GLN A 256 -2.46 11.71 5.99
C GLN A 256 -1.14 12.49 5.94
N GLY A 257 -1.20 13.83 5.92
CA GLY A 257 0.00 14.68 5.95
C GLY A 257 0.79 14.58 7.25
N ILE A 258 0.11 14.42 8.38
CA ILE A 258 0.71 14.27 9.71
C ILE A 258 1.44 12.93 9.84
N VAL A 259 0.83 11.84 9.38
CA VAL A 259 1.39 10.50 9.52
C VAL A 259 2.36 10.11 8.41
N ASP A 260 2.72 11.01 7.50
CA ASP A 260 3.60 10.75 6.36
C ASP A 260 5.10 10.58 6.71
N GLY A 261 5.46 10.63 7.98
CA GLY A 261 6.84 10.42 8.44
C GLY A 261 7.70 11.69 8.42
N LYS A 262 7.15 12.84 8.10
CA LYS A 262 7.86 14.12 8.19
C LYS A 262 8.05 14.53 9.64
N SER A 263 9.16 15.21 9.94
CA SER A 263 9.44 15.75 11.27
C SER A 263 8.79 17.12 11.52
N GLU A 264 8.26 17.76 10.47
CA GLU A 264 7.67 19.09 10.55
C GLU A 264 6.62 19.30 9.46
N PHE A 265 5.57 20.05 9.77
CA PHE A 265 4.65 20.61 8.77
C PHE A 265 4.17 21.99 9.22
N TYR A 266 3.49 22.72 8.34
CA TYR A 266 3.00 24.06 8.62
C TYR A 266 1.48 24.06 8.73
N TYR A 267 0.97 24.62 9.84
CA TYR A 267 -0.45 24.87 10.03
C TYR A 267 -0.68 26.38 10.25
N LYS A 268 -1.48 27.02 9.39
CA LYS A 268 -1.73 28.49 9.45
C LYS A 268 -0.44 29.31 9.64
N ASN A 269 0.59 29.03 8.83
CA ASN A 269 1.92 29.64 8.88
C ASN A 269 2.70 29.43 10.20
N ARG A 270 2.29 28.49 11.04
CA ARG A 270 3.04 28.07 12.24
C ARG A 270 3.73 26.73 11.96
N PRO A 271 5.01 26.59 12.24
CA PRO A 271 5.67 25.30 12.16
C PRO A 271 5.15 24.42 13.30
N VAL A 272 4.87 23.17 12.98
CA VAL A 272 4.48 22.13 13.94
C VAL A 272 5.51 21.03 13.85
N HIS A 273 6.23 20.81 14.93
CA HIS A 273 7.22 19.73 15.00
C HIS A 273 6.54 18.42 15.34
N ILE A 274 6.90 17.37 14.62
CA ILE A 274 6.41 16.03 14.90
C ILE A 274 7.57 15.21 15.46
N HIS A 275 7.53 14.97 16.73
CA HIS A 275 8.53 14.15 17.43
C HIS A 275 8.48 12.70 16.93
N ASP A 276 9.64 12.02 16.90
CA ASP A 276 9.72 10.63 16.39
C ASP A 276 8.90 9.62 17.19
N GLY A 277 8.69 9.87 18.48
CA GLY A 277 7.84 9.05 19.34
C GLY A 277 6.34 9.25 19.16
N PHE A 278 5.91 10.24 18.37
CA PHE A 278 4.48 10.51 18.15
C PHE A 278 3.78 9.38 17.42
N GLN A 279 2.59 9.01 17.92
CA GLN A 279 1.77 7.97 17.31
C GLN A 279 0.28 8.30 17.39
N ILE A 280 -0.45 8.00 16.33
CA ILE A 280 -1.92 7.99 16.30
C ILE A 280 -2.40 6.54 16.33
N ILE A 281 -3.36 6.25 17.19
CA ILE A 281 -4.15 5.02 17.18
C ILE A 281 -5.57 5.39 16.75
N GLY A 282 -5.96 5.02 15.52
CA GLY A 282 -7.34 5.14 15.08
C GLY A 282 -8.15 3.95 15.56
N THR A 283 -9.35 4.17 16.09
CA THR A 283 -10.31 3.07 16.24
C THR A 283 -11.37 3.18 15.16
N MET A 284 -11.87 2.06 14.68
CA MET A 284 -12.99 2.05 13.75
C MET A 284 -13.91 0.86 13.93
N ASN A 285 -15.19 1.11 13.76
CA ASN A 285 -16.20 0.07 13.70
C ASN A 285 -16.39 -0.36 12.24
N LEU A 286 -16.29 -1.67 11.98
CA LEU A 286 -16.74 -2.24 10.73
C LEU A 286 -18.25 -2.43 10.83
N SER A 287 -19.03 -1.68 10.08
CA SER A 287 -20.46 -1.88 10.07
C SER A 287 -20.89 -2.79 8.94
N LEU A 288 -21.52 -3.87 9.33
CA LEU A 288 -22.33 -4.72 8.43
C LEU A 288 -23.68 -4.02 8.15
N GLY A 289 -23.70 -2.82 7.56
CA GLY A 289 -24.97 -2.22 7.25
C GLY A 289 -25.10 -0.68 7.20
N GLY A 290 -24.11 0.03 6.74
CA GLY A 290 -24.46 1.22 5.96
C GLY A 290 -24.32 2.60 6.57
N MET A 291 -23.51 2.88 7.59
CA MET A 291 -23.18 4.25 7.98
C MET A 291 -21.71 4.51 8.29
N THR A 292 -20.84 3.53 8.12
CA THR A 292 -19.42 3.72 8.32
C THR A 292 -18.70 3.55 6.99
N TYR A 293 -17.79 4.44 6.69
CA TYR A 293 -16.95 4.38 5.50
C TYR A 293 -15.60 3.78 5.86
N GLY A 294 -14.96 3.13 4.87
CA GLY A 294 -13.56 2.73 4.99
C GLY A 294 -12.64 3.93 4.99
N LEU A 295 -11.41 3.72 5.45
CA LEU A 295 -10.36 4.73 5.36
C LEU A 295 -9.89 4.88 3.90
N PRO A 296 -9.54 6.09 3.45
CA PRO A 296 -8.98 6.29 2.13
C PRO A 296 -7.67 5.51 1.95
N GLU A 297 -7.48 4.88 0.80
CA GLU A 297 -6.28 4.10 0.48
C GLU A 297 -4.96 4.82 0.84
N PRO A 298 -4.77 6.12 0.53
CA PRO A 298 -3.54 6.80 0.90
C PRO A 298 -3.28 6.89 2.40
N LEU A 299 -4.31 6.83 3.24
CA LEU A 299 -4.16 6.79 4.70
C LEU A 299 -3.87 5.36 5.17
N VAL A 300 -4.54 4.37 4.58
CA VAL A 300 -4.28 2.94 4.84
C VAL A 300 -2.85 2.56 4.48
N ASP A 301 -2.31 3.07 3.38
CA ASP A 301 -0.91 2.90 2.97
C ASP A 301 0.11 3.35 4.05
N ARG A 302 -0.31 4.21 4.97
CA ARG A 302 0.53 4.72 6.07
C ARG A 302 0.29 4.01 7.38
N CYS A 303 -0.67 3.09 7.40
CA CYS A 303 -0.95 2.27 8.57
C CYS A 303 0.14 1.20 8.71
N SER A 304 0.93 1.30 9.77
CA SER A 304 2.02 0.37 10.03
C SER A 304 1.56 -0.91 10.72
N ASP A 305 0.46 -0.81 11.46
CA ASP A 305 -0.08 -1.91 12.24
C ASP A 305 -1.60 -1.78 12.31
N ALA A 306 -2.30 -2.84 11.96
CA ALA A 306 -3.74 -2.90 12.05
C ALA A 306 -4.15 -4.17 12.79
N ARG A 307 -5.03 -4.02 13.77
CA ARG A 307 -5.47 -5.12 14.61
C ARG A 307 -6.98 -5.27 14.60
N GLU A 308 -7.42 -6.44 14.19
CA GLU A 308 -8.81 -6.82 14.28
C GLU A 308 -9.19 -7.24 15.72
N PHE A 309 -10.31 -6.75 16.20
CA PHE A 309 -10.89 -7.10 17.49
C PHE A 309 -12.17 -7.90 17.27
N VAL A 310 -12.08 -9.18 17.58
CA VAL A 310 -13.20 -10.12 17.54
C VAL A 310 -13.39 -10.70 18.93
N LEU A 311 -14.62 -10.69 19.42
CA LEU A 311 -14.94 -11.37 20.68
C LEU A 311 -15.07 -12.86 20.44
N SER A 312 -14.36 -13.65 21.22
CA SER A 312 -14.56 -15.10 21.24
C SER A 312 -15.88 -15.45 21.96
N ALA A 313 -16.43 -16.62 21.66
CA ALA A 313 -17.62 -17.13 22.37
C ALA A 313 -17.40 -17.17 23.88
N GLU A 314 -16.20 -17.50 24.35
CA GLU A 314 -15.84 -17.52 25.76
C GLU A 314 -15.85 -16.13 26.40
N GLN A 315 -15.29 -15.12 25.69
CA GLN A 315 -15.32 -13.72 26.14
C GLN A 315 -16.75 -13.18 26.22
N LEU A 316 -17.60 -13.54 25.26
CA LEU A 316 -19.02 -13.18 25.28
C LEU A 316 -19.73 -13.86 26.45
N ALA A 317 -19.50 -15.14 26.70
CA ALA A 317 -20.07 -15.87 27.80
C ALA A 317 -19.66 -15.26 29.16
N THR A 318 -18.36 -14.95 29.33
CA THR A 318 -17.85 -14.32 30.56
C THR A 318 -18.46 -12.94 30.78
N ALA A 319 -18.64 -12.14 29.74
CA ALA A 319 -19.27 -10.82 29.82
C ALA A 319 -20.75 -10.88 30.18
N ILE A 320 -21.44 -11.97 29.81
CA ILE A 320 -22.84 -12.19 30.17
C ILE A 320 -22.96 -12.69 31.61
N ILE A 321 -22.15 -13.65 32.04
CA ILE A 321 -22.14 -14.21 33.39
C ILE A 321 -21.74 -13.14 34.42
N GLY A 322 -20.70 -12.34 34.11
CA GLY A 322 -20.27 -11.28 35.06
C GLY A 322 -21.27 -10.13 35.24
N ARG A 323 -22.33 -10.05 34.43
CA ARG A 323 -23.44 -9.11 34.63
C ARG A 323 -24.58 -9.68 35.46
N GLU A 324 -24.58 -11.00 35.69
CA GLU A 324 -25.56 -11.66 36.55
C GLU A 324 -25.14 -11.67 38.03
N GLU A 325 -23.86 -11.39 38.32
CA GLU A 325 -23.30 -11.37 39.69
C GLU A 325 -23.20 -9.94 40.30
N GLU A 326 -23.52 -8.88 39.54
CA GLU A 326 -23.66 -7.51 40.00
C GLU A 326 -25.17 -7.16 40.24
#